data_f69873b15871872d432104f6cff5885f
#
_entry.id   f69873b15871872d432104f6cff5885f
#
_cell.length_a   1.000
_cell.length_b   1.000
_cell.length_c   1.000
_cell.angle_alpha   90.00
_cell.angle_beta   90.00
_cell.angle_gamma   90.00
#
_symmetry.space_group_name_H-M   'P 1'
#
loop_
_entity.id
_entity.type
_entity.pdbx_description
1 polymer ?
#
loop_
_entity_poly.entity_id
_entity_poly.type
_entity_poly.pdbx_seq_one_letter_code
_entity_poly.pdbx_strand_id
1 'polypeptide(L)'
;MTIAEIQKNATPKMEKTKDVLRSDLIAIRAGRANPQLLDRITVDYYGTPTPLKNVANISAPEPRVLQINPWDAKMVKDISRAIQASDLGLTPSNDGKVIRLMLPELTEERRKELTKLVRKTAEESKVAIRSIRRDAVDQVKKLKKNNEITEDDQKKAEEDIQKLTDAAIKDIDKIDAEKEKEIMEVK
;
A
#
# COMPACT_ATOMS: atom_id res chain seq x y z
N MET A 1 -12.91 -27.04 -12.82
CA MET A 1 -11.78 -26.08 -12.73
C MET A 1 -10.51 -26.78 -13.21
N THR A 2 -9.74 -26.14 -14.07
CA THR A 2 -8.49 -26.70 -14.60
C THR A 2 -7.29 -26.12 -13.83
N ILE A 3 -6.11 -26.75 -13.99
CA ILE A 3 -4.85 -26.23 -13.43
C ILE A 3 -4.59 -24.80 -13.94
N ALA A 4 -4.82 -24.55 -15.23
CA ALA A 4 -4.65 -23.21 -15.82
C ALA A 4 -5.56 -22.15 -15.15
N GLU A 5 -6.79 -22.51 -14.85
CA GLU A 5 -7.74 -21.62 -14.15
C GLU A 5 -7.29 -21.36 -12.72
N ILE A 6 -6.78 -22.37 -12.01
CA ILE A 6 -6.26 -22.21 -10.65
C ILE A 6 -5.09 -21.21 -10.64
N GLN A 7 -4.14 -21.36 -11.54
CA GLN A 7 -3.00 -20.45 -11.68
C GLN A 7 -3.44 -19.06 -12.09
N LYS A 8 -4.37 -18.94 -13.03
CA LYS A 8 -4.94 -17.66 -13.49
C LYS A 8 -5.67 -16.91 -12.38
N ASN A 9 -6.29 -17.64 -11.44
CA ASN A 9 -6.98 -17.03 -10.29
C ASN A 9 -6.00 -16.63 -9.19
N ALA A 10 -4.91 -17.36 -9.00
CA ALA A 10 -3.90 -17.08 -7.97
C ALA A 10 -3.06 -15.85 -8.31
N THR A 11 -2.65 -15.68 -9.54
CA THR A 11 -1.76 -14.58 -9.99
C THR A 11 -2.32 -13.20 -9.67
N PRO A 12 -3.57 -12.85 -10.02
CA PRO A 12 -4.14 -11.53 -9.68
C PRO A 12 -4.25 -11.30 -8.18
N LYS A 13 -4.51 -12.33 -7.39
CA LYS A 13 -4.58 -12.22 -5.93
C LYS A 13 -3.22 -11.87 -5.34
N MET A 14 -2.15 -12.47 -5.86
CA MET A 14 -0.78 -12.15 -5.44
C MET A 14 -0.40 -10.72 -5.84
N GLU A 15 -0.75 -10.30 -7.05
CA GLU A 15 -0.52 -8.92 -7.51
C GLU A 15 -1.27 -7.90 -6.65
N LYS A 16 -2.52 -8.19 -6.33
CA LYS A 16 -3.33 -7.33 -5.44
C LYS A 16 -2.70 -7.22 -4.05
N THR A 17 -2.15 -8.31 -3.53
CA THR A 17 -1.45 -8.30 -2.24
C THR A 17 -0.24 -7.37 -2.27
N LYS A 18 0.53 -7.39 -3.35
CA LYS A 18 1.66 -6.47 -3.54
C LYS A 18 1.20 -5.01 -3.64
N ASP A 19 0.12 -4.75 -4.35
CA ASP A 19 -0.45 -3.40 -4.50
C ASP A 19 -0.96 -2.85 -3.17
N VAL A 20 -1.62 -3.68 -2.37
CA VAL A 20 -2.05 -3.31 -1.01
C VAL A 20 -0.84 -2.99 -0.14
N LEU A 21 0.22 -3.78 -0.21
CA LEU A 21 1.46 -3.50 0.51
C LEU A 21 2.05 -2.14 0.12
N ARG A 22 2.15 -1.87 -1.18
CA ARG A 22 2.65 -0.57 -1.67
C ARG A 22 1.81 0.59 -1.13
N SER A 23 0.50 0.45 -1.15
CA SER A 23 -0.43 1.45 -0.61
C SER A 23 -0.25 1.66 0.90
N ASP A 24 -0.10 0.57 1.65
CA ASP A 24 0.12 0.63 3.10
C ASP A 24 1.45 1.30 3.44
N LEU A 25 2.50 1.03 2.67
CA LEU A 25 3.82 1.64 2.88
C LEU A 25 3.85 3.12 2.52
N ILE A 26 3.06 3.56 1.54
CA ILE A 26 2.91 4.98 1.21
C ILE A 26 2.33 5.74 2.41
N ALA A 27 1.39 5.14 3.13
CA ALA A 27 0.81 5.73 4.34
C ALA A 27 1.82 5.85 5.49
N ILE A 28 2.90 5.09 5.47
CA ILE A 28 4.00 5.20 6.47
C ILE A 28 4.89 6.37 6.06
N ARG A 29 4.92 7.41 6.90
CA ARG A 29 5.69 8.62 6.62
C ARG A 29 7.19 8.37 6.72
N ALA A 30 7.89 8.64 5.64
CA ALA A 30 9.36 8.54 5.57
C ALA A 30 10.05 9.90 5.78
N GLY A 31 9.36 10.92 6.34
CA GLY A 31 9.90 12.26 6.53
C GLY A 31 9.95 13.10 5.26
N ARG A 32 9.61 12.55 4.12
CA ARG A 32 9.57 13.27 2.84
C ARG A 32 8.13 13.52 2.41
N ALA A 33 7.84 14.73 1.96
CA ALA A 33 6.53 15.11 1.47
C ALA A 33 6.20 14.35 0.17
N ASN A 34 5.10 13.61 0.19
CA ASN A 34 4.58 12.89 -0.96
C ASN A 34 3.08 13.14 -1.03
N PRO A 35 2.55 13.69 -2.14
CA PRO A 35 1.12 13.91 -2.30
C PRO A 35 0.27 12.66 -2.06
N GLN A 36 0.80 11.48 -2.31
CA GLN A 36 0.10 10.20 -2.09
C GLN A 36 -0.22 9.93 -0.60
N LEU A 37 0.44 10.61 0.34
CA LEU A 37 0.09 10.53 1.75
C LEU A 37 -1.36 10.97 2.04
N LEU A 38 -1.93 11.78 1.15
CA LEU A 38 -3.28 12.32 1.27
C LEU A 38 -4.32 11.51 0.49
N ASP A 39 -3.94 10.43 -0.18
CA ASP A 39 -4.85 9.64 -1.04
C ASP A 39 -6.03 9.04 -0.27
N ARG A 40 -5.86 8.75 1.01
CA ARG A 40 -6.90 8.15 1.85
C ARG A 40 -7.84 9.18 2.50
N ILE A 41 -7.55 10.47 2.34
CA ILE A 41 -8.36 11.52 2.93
C ILE A 41 -9.55 11.82 2.04
N THR A 42 -10.73 11.80 2.64
CA THR A 42 -11.97 12.20 1.99
C THR A 42 -12.53 13.43 2.71
N VAL A 43 -13.18 14.28 1.96
CA VAL A 43 -13.88 15.47 2.48
C VAL A 43 -15.32 15.45 2.02
N ASP A 44 -16.18 16.09 2.80
CA ASP A 44 -17.57 16.27 2.42
C ASP A 44 -17.65 17.39 1.38
N TYR A 45 -18.00 17.03 0.15
CA TYR A 45 -18.21 17.96 -0.94
C TYR A 45 -19.69 17.95 -1.31
N TYR A 46 -20.40 18.98 -0.86
CA TYR A 46 -21.86 19.13 -1.06
C TYR A 46 -22.65 17.87 -0.65
N GLY A 47 -22.33 17.31 0.51
CA GLY A 47 -22.98 16.12 1.06
C GLY A 47 -22.46 14.78 0.56
N THR A 48 -21.45 14.77 -0.30
CA THR A 48 -20.86 13.54 -0.86
C THR A 48 -19.41 13.39 -0.41
N PRO A 49 -19.03 12.28 0.23
CA PRO A 49 -17.62 11.99 0.54
C PRO A 49 -16.81 11.93 -0.75
N THR A 50 -15.82 12.80 -0.88
CA THR A 50 -15.03 12.94 -2.11
C THR A 50 -13.54 12.86 -1.77
N PRO A 51 -12.73 12.09 -2.52
CA PRO A 51 -11.28 12.08 -2.32
C PRO A 51 -10.68 13.49 -2.43
N LEU A 52 -9.75 13.82 -1.56
CA LEU A 52 -9.13 15.15 -1.52
C LEU A 52 -8.54 15.56 -2.88
N LYS A 53 -7.92 14.64 -3.58
CA LYS A 53 -7.32 14.89 -4.91
C LYS A 53 -8.33 15.35 -5.96
N ASN A 54 -9.62 15.09 -5.75
CA ASN A 54 -10.69 15.48 -6.67
C ASN A 54 -11.27 16.88 -6.41
N VAL A 55 -10.85 17.53 -5.33
CA VAL A 55 -11.33 18.87 -4.95
C VAL A 55 -10.19 19.87 -4.78
N ALA A 56 -8.94 19.44 -4.90
CA ALA A 56 -7.78 20.29 -4.72
C ALA A 56 -6.59 19.79 -5.53
N ASN A 57 -5.67 20.71 -5.84
CA ASN A 57 -4.34 20.38 -6.35
C ASN A 57 -3.40 20.18 -5.17
N ILE A 58 -2.67 19.07 -5.18
CA ILE A 58 -1.71 18.73 -4.14
C ILE A 58 -0.31 18.71 -4.75
N SER A 59 0.63 19.40 -4.10
CA SER A 59 2.02 19.48 -4.53
C SER A 59 2.96 19.41 -3.33
N ALA A 60 4.24 19.16 -3.61
CA ALA A 60 5.30 19.15 -2.61
C ALA A 60 6.37 20.16 -3.05
N PRO A 61 6.19 21.47 -2.75
CA PRO A 61 7.13 22.51 -3.18
C PRO A 61 8.49 22.39 -2.49
N GLU A 62 8.53 21.78 -1.32
CA GLU A 62 9.74 21.52 -0.55
C GLU A 62 9.75 20.08 -0.04
N PRO A 63 10.92 19.50 0.29
CA PRO A 63 11.02 18.10 0.69
C PRO A 63 10.15 17.68 1.88
N ARG A 64 9.78 18.63 2.77
CA ARG A 64 8.97 18.36 3.95
C ARG A 64 7.68 19.17 4.02
N VAL A 65 7.27 19.76 2.91
CA VAL A 65 6.06 20.59 2.85
C VAL A 65 5.12 20.06 1.79
N LEU A 66 3.90 19.71 2.21
CA LEU A 66 2.78 19.43 1.29
C LEU A 66 1.93 20.69 1.19
N GLN A 67 1.60 21.06 -0.03
CA GLN A 67 0.74 22.21 -0.31
C GLN A 67 -0.53 21.73 -0.99
N ILE A 68 -1.66 22.16 -0.45
CA ILE A 68 -2.99 21.82 -0.95
C ILE A 68 -3.66 23.11 -1.40
N ASN A 69 -3.99 23.18 -2.69
CA ASN A 69 -4.70 24.30 -3.30
C ASN A 69 -6.13 23.87 -3.63
N PRO A 70 -7.11 24.12 -2.75
CA PRO A 70 -8.50 23.81 -3.08
C PRO A 70 -8.98 24.62 -4.28
N TRP A 71 -9.74 23.99 -5.15
CA TRP A 71 -10.35 24.68 -6.29
C TRP A 71 -11.44 25.66 -5.85
N ASP A 72 -12.07 25.39 -4.72
CA ASP A 72 -13.05 26.27 -4.08
C ASP A 72 -12.51 26.69 -2.71
N ALA A 73 -12.32 28.00 -2.51
CA ALA A 73 -11.79 28.55 -1.26
C ALA A 73 -12.66 28.24 -0.04
N LYS A 74 -13.94 27.95 -0.23
CA LYS A 74 -14.85 27.54 0.85
C LYS A 74 -14.48 26.19 1.45
N MET A 75 -13.74 25.36 0.71
CA MET A 75 -13.33 24.02 1.14
C MET A 75 -12.13 24.02 2.08
N VAL A 76 -11.41 25.15 2.24
CA VAL A 76 -10.19 25.23 3.08
C VAL A 76 -10.44 24.72 4.50
N LYS A 77 -11.51 25.16 5.13
CA LYS A 77 -11.83 24.74 6.51
C LYS A 77 -12.18 23.26 6.60
N ASP A 78 -12.96 22.74 5.68
CA ASP A 78 -13.39 21.35 5.68
C ASP A 78 -12.20 20.40 5.42
N ILE A 79 -11.33 20.79 4.49
CA ILE A 79 -10.09 20.05 4.19
C ILE A 79 -9.17 20.03 5.42
N SER A 80 -8.97 21.18 6.05
CA SER A 80 -8.15 21.29 7.26
C SER A 80 -8.68 20.40 8.39
N ARG A 81 -9.98 20.39 8.61
CA ARG A 81 -10.61 19.52 9.63
C ARG A 81 -10.44 18.05 9.30
N ALA A 82 -10.60 17.67 8.04
CA ALA A 82 -10.44 16.28 7.60
C ALA A 82 -9.00 15.80 7.84
N ILE A 83 -8.01 16.65 7.61
CA ILE A 83 -6.60 16.32 7.84
C ILE A 83 -6.30 16.21 9.33
N GLN A 84 -6.81 17.12 10.15
CA GLN A 84 -6.64 17.07 11.62
C GLN A 84 -7.29 15.82 12.23
N ALA A 85 -8.45 15.42 11.71
CA ALA A 85 -9.18 14.24 12.18
C ALA A 85 -8.56 12.92 11.68
N SER A 86 -7.67 12.98 10.70
CA SER A 86 -7.01 11.79 10.14
C SER A 86 -5.93 11.25 11.08
N ASP A 87 -5.49 10.03 10.81
CA ASP A 87 -4.42 9.36 11.56
C ASP A 87 -3.00 9.78 11.11
N LEU A 88 -2.89 10.78 10.21
CA LEU A 88 -1.58 11.28 9.76
C LEU A 88 -0.80 12.00 10.85
N GLY A 89 -1.47 12.55 11.86
CA GLY A 89 -0.81 13.28 12.94
C GLY A 89 -0.16 14.58 12.49
N LEU A 90 -0.69 15.20 11.43
CA LEU A 90 -0.20 16.47 10.90
C LEU A 90 -1.16 17.59 11.24
N THR A 91 -0.59 18.77 11.55
CA THR A 91 -1.36 19.98 11.84
C THR A 91 -1.34 20.89 10.61
N PRO A 92 -2.48 21.09 9.94
CA PRO A 92 -2.52 21.99 8.78
C PRO A 92 -2.47 23.46 9.20
N SER A 93 -1.79 24.27 8.40
CA SER A 93 -1.86 25.71 8.46
C SER A 93 -2.40 26.25 7.14
N ASN A 94 -3.12 27.37 7.16
CA ASN A 94 -3.66 27.96 5.95
C ASN A 94 -3.62 29.50 6.01
N ASP A 95 -3.59 30.11 4.82
CA ASP A 95 -3.69 31.55 4.64
C ASP A 95 -5.06 32.00 4.10
N GLY A 96 -6.06 31.11 4.16
CA GLY A 96 -7.41 31.32 3.63
C GLY A 96 -7.59 30.83 2.19
N LYS A 97 -6.51 30.50 1.49
CA LYS A 97 -6.53 30.01 0.10
C LYS A 97 -5.76 28.70 -0.08
N VAL A 98 -4.64 28.57 0.59
CA VAL A 98 -3.71 27.45 0.47
C VAL A 98 -3.51 26.82 1.83
N ILE A 99 -3.53 25.49 1.88
CA ILE A 99 -3.24 24.72 3.09
C ILE A 99 -1.84 24.16 2.96
N ARG A 100 -1.03 24.29 4.02
CA ARG A 100 0.32 23.74 4.09
C ARG A 100 0.42 22.76 5.23
N LEU A 101 1.07 21.61 4.95
CA LEU A 101 1.39 20.60 5.93
C LEU A 101 2.91 20.50 6.02
N MET A 102 3.46 20.77 7.21
CA MET A 102 4.89 20.58 7.44
C MET A 102 5.13 19.23 8.09
N LEU A 103 5.94 18.40 7.43
CA LEU A 103 6.34 17.11 7.96
C LEU A 103 7.52 17.28 8.92
N PRO A 104 7.46 16.72 10.14
CA PRO A 104 8.57 16.79 11.08
C PRO A 104 9.75 15.97 10.60
N GLU A 105 10.96 16.35 11.02
CA GLU A 105 12.16 15.55 10.78
C GLU A 105 12.06 14.19 11.50
N LEU A 106 12.61 13.15 10.86
CA LEU A 106 12.72 11.86 11.50
C LEU A 106 13.94 11.79 12.41
N THR A 107 13.70 11.47 13.68
CA THR A 107 14.77 11.09 14.62
C THR A 107 15.25 9.68 14.29
N GLU A 108 16.47 9.31 14.74
CA GLU A 108 16.97 7.93 14.57
C GLU A 108 16.06 6.92 15.24
N GLU A 109 15.54 7.25 16.41
CA GLU A 109 14.59 6.40 17.12
C GLU A 109 13.31 6.16 16.31
N ARG A 110 12.75 7.23 15.73
CA ARG A 110 11.56 7.13 14.88
C ARG A 110 11.83 6.34 13.61
N ARG A 111 13.00 6.50 13.01
CA ARG A 111 13.42 5.69 11.85
C ARG A 111 13.44 4.21 12.16
N LYS A 112 13.97 3.82 13.32
CA LYS A 112 13.98 2.42 13.76
C LYS A 112 12.57 1.88 13.96
N GLU A 113 11.68 2.65 14.55
CA GLU A 113 10.27 2.27 14.72
C GLU A 113 9.58 2.07 13.37
N LEU A 114 9.79 3.00 12.44
CA LEU A 114 9.20 2.92 11.09
C LEU A 114 9.75 1.72 10.31
N THR A 115 11.04 1.43 10.42
CA THR A 115 11.65 0.26 9.80
C THR A 115 11.03 -1.04 10.32
N LYS A 116 10.81 -1.14 11.62
CA LYS A 116 10.12 -2.29 12.22
C LYS A 116 8.69 -2.43 11.70
N LEU A 117 7.98 -1.30 11.59
CA LEU A 117 6.62 -1.28 11.07
C LEU A 117 6.57 -1.73 9.61
N VAL A 118 7.50 -1.27 8.78
CA VAL A 118 7.62 -1.68 7.37
C VAL A 118 7.86 -3.19 7.27
N ARG A 119 8.80 -3.73 8.04
CA ARG A 119 9.08 -5.17 8.07
C ARG A 119 7.87 -5.99 8.50
N LYS A 120 7.17 -5.54 9.53
CA LYS A 120 5.94 -6.19 10.00
C LYS A 120 4.88 -6.23 8.90
N THR A 121 4.66 -5.11 8.24
CA THR A 121 3.67 -4.99 7.15
C THR A 121 4.05 -5.90 5.98
N ALA A 122 5.34 -5.96 5.62
CA ALA A 122 5.84 -6.85 4.58
C ALA A 122 5.66 -8.34 4.97
N GLU A 123 5.93 -8.71 6.21
CA GLU A 123 5.71 -10.08 6.69
C GLU A 123 4.24 -10.49 6.62
N GLU A 124 3.33 -9.59 6.99
CA GLU A 124 1.89 -9.82 6.85
C GLU A 124 1.50 -10.07 5.39
N SER A 125 2.09 -9.34 4.46
CA SER A 125 1.89 -9.56 3.01
C SER A 125 2.41 -10.91 2.55
N LYS A 126 3.57 -11.35 3.05
CA LYS A 126 4.12 -12.68 2.76
C LYS A 126 3.20 -13.80 3.29
N VAL A 127 2.61 -13.60 4.46
CA VAL A 127 1.62 -14.54 5.01
C VAL A 127 0.42 -14.65 4.07
N ALA A 128 -0.07 -13.53 3.55
CA ALA A 128 -1.17 -13.52 2.58
C ALA A 128 -0.79 -14.25 1.30
N ILE A 129 0.43 -14.07 0.78
CA ILE A 129 0.93 -14.78 -0.39
C ILE A 129 0.97 -16.30 -0.14
N ARG A 130 1.48 -16.72 1.01
CA ARG A 130 1.53 -18.15 1.37
C ARG A 130 0.14 -18.75 1.51
N SER A 131 -0.84 -17.99 1.99
CA SER A 131 -2.24 -18.40 2.05
C SER A 131 -2.83 -18.62 0.65
N ILE A 132 -2.56 -17.72 -0.29
CA ILE A 132 -2.97 -17.85 -1.69
C ILE A 132 -2.35 -19.11 -2.30
N ARG A 133 -1.06 -19.35 -2.06
CA ARG A 133 -0.38 -20.59 -2.49
C ARG A 133 -1.05 -21.83 -1.95
N ARG A 134 -1.33 -21.84 -0.66
CA ARG A 134 -1.95 -22.99 0.02
C ARG A 134 -3.30 -23.32 -0.61
N ASP A 135 -4.15 -22.31 -0.81
CA ASP A 135 -5.46 -22.48 -1.42
C ASP A 135 -5.35 -23.04 -2.84
N ALA A 136 -4.40 -22.55 -3.64
CA ALA A 136 -4.16 -23.04 -4.99
C ALA A 136 -3.69 -24.51 -4.99
N VAL A 137 -2.77 -24.86 -4.10
CA VAL A 137 -2.28 -26.24 -3.94
C VAL A 137 -3.41 -27.17 -3.51
N ASP A 138 -4.26 -26.73 -2.59
CA ASP A 138 -5.41 -27.54 -2.14
C ASP A 138 -6.40 -27.79 -3.28
N GLN A 139 -6.62 -26.82 -4.16
CA GLN A 139 -7.45 -27.00 -5.35
C GLN A 139 -6.85 -28.02 -6.32
N VAL A 140 -5.53 -28.00 -6.52
CA VAL A 140 -4.82 -28.98 -7.34
C VAL A 140 -4.95 -30.40 -6.74
N LYS A 141 -4.79 -30.51 -5.43
CA LYS A 141 -4.97 -31.80 -4.72
C LYS A 141 -6.38 -32.37 -4.88
N LYS A 142 -7.40 -31.51 -4.89
CA LYS A 142 -8.78 -31.92 -5.15
C LYS A 142 -8.95 -32.50 -6.56
N LEU A 143 -8.32 -31.86 -7.56
CA LEU A 143 -8.35 -32.38 -8.94
C LEU A 143 -7.74 -33.78 -9.02
N LYS A 144 -6.63 -34.01 -8.32
CA LYS A 144 -5.99 -35.31 -8.26
C LYS A 144 -6.87 -36.36 -7.56
N LYS A 145 -7.46 -35.98 -6.44
CA LYS A 145 -8.37 -36.85 -5.67
C LYS A 145 -9.57 -37.27 -6.49
N ASN A 146 -10.08 -36.40 -7.35
CA ASN A 146 -11.19 -36.67 -8.24
C ASN A 146 -10.77 -37.38 -9.55
N ASN A 147 -9.50 -37.76 -9.66
CA ASN A 147 -8.94 -38.42 -10.87
C ASN A 147 -9.05 -37.57 -12.14
N GLU A 148 -9.12 -36.24 -12.01
CA GLU A 148 -9.18 -35.30 -13.14
C GLU A 148 -7.80 -35.00 -13.72
N ILE A 149 -6.74 -35.22 -12.95
CA ILE A 149 -5.33 -35.03 -13.34
C ILE A 149 -4.48 -36.22 -12.88
N THR A 150 -3.31 -36.36 -13.50
CA THR A 150 -2.33 -37.37 -13.10
C THR A 150 -1.47 -36.88 -11.93
N GLU A 151 -0.73 -37.80 -11.30
CA GLU A 151 0.23 -37.49 -10.26
C GLU A 151 1.36 -36.55 -10.78
N ASP A 152 1.82 -36.76 -12.01
CA ASP A 152 2.82 -35.90 -12.65
C ASP A 152 2.27 -34.50 -12.90
N ASP A 153 1.01 -34.38 -13.31
CA ASP A 153 0.33 -33.10 -13.49
C ASP A 153 0.23 -32.34 -12.17
N GLN A 154 -0.11 -33.03 -11.08
CA GLN A 154 -0.16 -32.46 -9.74
C GLN A 154 1.19 -31.91 -9.33
N LYS A 155 2.25 -32.70 -9.48
CA LYS A 155 3.62 -32.34 -9.12
C LYS A 155 4.06 -31.08 -9.87
N LYS A 156 3.86 -31.05 -11.18
CA LYS A 156 4.20 -29.92 -12.03
C LYS A 156 3.42 -28.66 -11.63
N ALA A 157 2.12 -28.80 -11.38
CA ALA A 157 1.28 -27.69 -10.97
C ALA A 157 1.73 -27.11 -9.62
N GLU A 158 2.07 -27.96 -8.66
CA GLU A 158 2.59 -27.52 -7.36
C GLU A 158 3.94 -26.80 -7.50
N GLU A 159 4.83 -27.28 -8.37
CA GLU A 159 6.10 -26.63 -8.69
C GLU A 159 5.89 -25.24 -9.31
N ASP A 160 4.96 -25.12 -10.26
CA ASP A 160 4.64 -23.85 -10.91
C ASP A 160 4.03 -22.83 -9.93
N ILE A 161 3.14 -23.30 -9.05
CA ILE A 161 2.55 -22.47 -7.99
C ILE A 161 3.64 -22.01 -7.02
N GLN A 162 4.59 -22.87 -6.69
CA GLN A 162 5.73 -22.52 -5.83
C GLN A 162 6.61 -21.45 -6.47
N LYS A 163 6.85 -21.55 -7.78
CA LYS A 163 7.61 -20.52 -8.53
C LYS A 163 6.90 -19.15 -8.49
N LEU A 164 5.58 -19.14 -8.68
CA LEU A 164 4.79 -17.91 -8.56
C LEU A 164 4.91 -17.31 -7.16
N THR A 165 4.85 -18.15 -6.13
CA THR A 165 4.97 -17.75 -4.74
C THR A 165 6.36 -17.17 -4.46
N ASP A 166 7.42 -17.83 -4.88
CA ASP A 166 8.79 -17.38 -4.67
C ASP A 166 9.04 -16.04 -5.35
N ALA A 167 8.54 -15.88 -6.57
CA ALA A 167 8.64 -14.59 -7.28
C ALA A 167 7.89 -13.47 -6.56
N ALA A 168 6.68 -13.75 -6.06
CA ALA A 168 5.90 -12.78 -5.31
C ALA A 168 6.58 -12.37 -4.01
N ILE A 169 7.15 -13.32 -3.26
CA ILE A 169 7.88 -13.05 -2.02
C ILE A 169 9.14 -12.23 -2.31
N LYS A 170 9.85 -12.53 -3.39
CA LYS A 170 11.01 -11.75 -3.81
C LYS A 170 10.63 -10.30 -4.12
N ASP A 171 9.50 -10.09 -4.78
CA ASP A 171 9.00 -8.74 -5.06
C ASP A 171 8.65 -8.00 -3.76
N ILE A 172 8.05 -8.69 -2.79
CA ILE A 172 7.74 -8.11 -1.48
C ILE A 172 9.03 -7.73 -0.74
N ASP A 173 10.05 -8.57 -0.76
CA ASP A 173 11.35 -8.27 -0.15
C ASP A 173 11.99 -7.04 -0.79
N LYS A 174 11.85 -6.88 -2.09
CA LYS A 174 12.34 -5.71 -2.82
C LYS A 174 11.59 -4.44 -2.42
N ILE A 175 10.27 -4.51 -2.30
CA ILE A 175 9.42 -3.40 -1.86
C ILE A 175 9.81 -2.97 -0.44
N ASP A 176 9.99 -3.93 0.45
CA ASP A 176 10.44 -3.70 1.83
C ASP A 176 11.81 -3.00 1.86
N ALA A 177 12.79 -3.54 1.14
CA ALA A 177 14.14 -2.99 1.10
C ALA A 177 14.17 -1.57 0.55
N GLU A 178 13.42 -1.28 -0.49
CA GLU A 178 13.31 0.07 -1.07
C GLU A 178 12.71 1.06 -0.07
N LYS A 179 11.68 0.65 0.67
CA LYS A 179 11.05 1.52 1.67
C LYS A 179 11.96 1.74 2.88
N GLU A 180 12.64 0.71 3.37
CA GLU A 180 13.60 0.85 4.46
C GLU A 180 14.74 1.79 4.08
N LYS A 181 15.23 1.67 2.85
CA LYS A 181 16.26 2.56 2.30
C LYS A 181 15.77 4.01 2.26
N GLU A 182 14.56 4.24 1.78
CA GLU A 182 13.93 5.56 1.75
C GLU A 182 13.87 6.18 3.15
N ILE A 183 13.44 5.42 4.16
CA ILE A 183 13.36 5.88 5.55
C ILE A 183 14.73 6.26 6.09
N MET A 184 15.78 5.50 5.76
CA MET A 184 17.13 5.72 6.26
C MET A 184 17.88 6.86 5.56
N GLU A 185 17.56 7.15 4.30
CA GLU A 185 18.24 8.16 3.48
C GLU A 185 17.66 9.56 3.59
N VAL A 186 16.39 9.70 3.97
CA VAL A 186 15.74 11.01 4.08
C VAL A 186 16.24 11.75 5.32
N LYS A 187 16.84 12.90 5.09
CA LYS A 187 17.34 13.81 6.14
C LYS A 187 16.31 14.88 6.47
#